data_ceadaadbe2563a5dde16593c72bef402
#
_entry.id   ceadaadbe2563a5dde16593c72bef402
#
_cell.length_a   1.000
_cell.length_b   1.000
_cell.length_c   1.000
_cell.angle_alpha   90.00
_cell.angle_beta   90.00
_cell.angle_gamma   90.00
#
_symmetry.space_group_name_H-M   'P 1'
#
loop_
_entity.id
_entity.type
_entity.pdbx_description
1 polymer ?
#
loop_
_entity_poly.entity_id
_entity_poly.type
_entity_poly.pdbx_seq_one_letter_code
_entity_poly.pdbx_strand_id
1 'polypeptide(L)' 'MNTGLSLVSELIERRDRLKEQHLSALANLQRAYQDHDIQAQAHYKGLEYGIDYGLIHLDFLVALAKQEGL' A
#
# COMPACT_ATOMS: atom_id res chain seq x y z
N MET A 1 -17.61 21.19 -12.28
CA MET A 1 -16.62 20.11 -12.21
C MET A 1 -16.22 19.86 -10.76
N ASN A 2 -16.21 18.64 -10.34
CA ASN A 2 -15.95 18.31 -8.94
C ASN A 2 -14.52 17.79 -8.76
N THR A 3 -13.58 18.71 -8.63
CA THR A 3 -12.16 18.41 -8.48
C THR A 3 -11.87 17.60 -7.23
N GLY A 4 -12.64 17.83 -6.15
CA GLY A 4 -12.49 17.09 -4.90
C GLY A 4 -12.82 15.61 -5.05
N LEU A 5 -13.91 15.28 -5.77
CA LEU A 5 -14.25 13.88 -6.04
C LEU A 5 -13.19 13.19 -6.88
N SER A 6 -12.62 13.91 -7.84
CA SER A 6 -11.55 13.38 -8.67
C SER A 6 -10.31 13.05 -7.84
N LEU A 7 -9.97 13.90 -6.88
CA LEU A 7 -8.84 13.68 -5.97
C LEU A 7 -9.08 12.48 -5.07
N VAL A 8 -10.27 12.36 -4.48
CA VAL A 8 -10.62 11.22 -3.62
C VAL A 8 -10.55 9.93 -4.42
N SER A 9 -11.10 9.90 -5.63
CA SER A 9 -11.03 8.74 -6.53
C SER A 9 -9.59 8.32 -6.79
N GLU A 10 -8.72 9.29 -7.07
CA GLU A 10 -7.32 9.03 -7.34
C GLU A 10 -6.60 8.45 -6.12
N LEU A 11 -6.87 8.98 -4.94
CA LEU A 11 -6.29 8.48 -3.69
C LEU A 11 -6.72 7.05 -3.42
N ILE A 12 -8.00 6.73 -3.62
CA ILE A 12 -8.53 5.38 -3.44
C ILE A 12 -7.87 4.42 -4.42
N GLU A 13 -7.72 4.83 -5.67
CA GLU A 13 -7.08 4.02 -6.70
C GLU A 13 -5.62 3.72 -6.36
N ARG A 14 -4.89 4.71 -5.87
CA ARG A 14 -3.50 4.52 -5.44
C ARG A 14 -3.42 3.59 -4.24
N ARG A 15 -4.34 3.73 -3.29
CA ARG A 15 -4.43 2.85 -2.14
C ARG A 15 -4.66 1.41 -2.56
N ASP A 16 -5.58 1.18 -3.49
CA ASP A 16 -5.92 -0.16 -3.95
C ASP A 16 -4.74 -0.81 -4.68
N ARG A 17 -4.01 -0.06 -5.49
CA ARG A 17 -2.79 -0.56 -6.14
C ARG A 17 -1.72 -0.92 -5.13
N LEU A 18 -1.57 -0.10 -4.08
CA LEU A 18 -0.60 -0.36 -3.04
C LEU A 18 -0.97 -1.61 -2.23
N LYS A 19 -2.26 -1.86 -2.01
CA LYS A 19 -2.74 -3.09 -1.37
C LYS A 19 -2.37 -4.32 -2.20
N GLU A 20 -2.50 -4.25 -3.51
CA GLU A 20 -2.09 -5.35 -4.39
C GLU A 20 -0.58 -5.59 -4.30
N GLN A 21 0.21 -4.53 -4.28
CA GLN A 21 1.66 -4.65 -4.11
C GLN A 21 2.01 -5.25 -2.75
N HIS A 22 1.27 -4.91 -1.70
CA HIS A 22 1.46 -5.47 -0.37
C HIS A 22 1.23 -6.98 -0.37
N LEU A 23 0.14 -7.44 -0.97
CA LEU A 23 -0.16 -8.86 -1.09
C LEU A 23 0.92 -9.60 -1.87
N SER A 24 1.40 -8.99 -2.96
CA SER A 24 2.49 -9.56 -3.77
C SER A 24 3.78 -9.67 -2.95
N ALA A 25 4.13 -8.63 -2.19
CA ALA A 25 5.32 -8.63 -1.35
C ALA A 25 5.23 -9.71 -0.27
N LEU A 26 4.05 -9.89 0.36
CA LEU A 26 3.83 -10.94 1.35
C LEU A 26 3.99 -12.33 0.75
N ALA A 27 3.47 -12.56 -0.45
CA ALA A 27 3.61 -13.83 -1.14
C ALA A 27 5.08 -14.15 -1.45
N ASN A 28 5.81 -13.14 -1.91
CA ASN A 28 7.24 -13.28 -2.20
C ASN A 28 8.06 -13.52 -0.92
N LEU A 29 7.69 -12.85 0.18
CA LEU A 29 8.33 -13.06 1.47
C LEU A 29 8.14 -14.50 1.96
N GLN A 30 6.92 -15.01 1.85
CA GLN A 30 6.61 -16.37 2.22
C GLN A 30 7.44 -17.37 1.42
N ARG A 31 7.57 -17.14 0.11
CA ARG A 31 8.40 -17.98 -0.76
C ARG A 31 9.87 -17.93 -0.34
N ALA A 32 10.36 -16.74 0.02
CA ALA A 32 11.75 -16.57 0.49
C ALA A 32 12.00 -17.36 1.78
N TYR A 33 11.03 -17.40 2.68
CA TYR A 33 11.12 -18.25 3.89
C TYR A 33 11.15 -19.74 3.54
N GLN A 34 10.31 -20.17 2.62
CA GLN A 34 10.27 -21.57 2.19
C GLN A 34 11.58 -21.99 1.53
N ASP A 35 12.21 -21.09 0.78
CA ASP A 35 13.47 -21.34 0.06
C ASP A 35 14.70 -21.08 0.93
N HIS A 36 14.52 -20.64 2.17
CA HIS A 36 15.61 -20.27 3.09
C HIS A 36 16.54 -19.20 2.50
N ASP A 37 15.98 -18.29 1.70
CA ASP A 37 16.73 -17.21 1.05
C ASP A 37 16.76 -16.01 1.98
N ILE A 38 17.85 -15.85 2.71
CA ILE A 38 18.00 -14.80 3.73
C ILE A 38 17.99 -13.41 3.11
N GLN A 39 18.64 -13.23 1.95
CA GLN A 39 18.69 -11.93 1.27
C GLN A 39 17.31 -11.53 0.75
N ALA A 40 16.60 -12.46 0.15
CA ALA A 40 15.23 -12.21 -0.32
C ALA A 40 14.29 -11.91 0.85
N GLN A 41 14.43 -12.60 1.97
CA GLN A 41 13.65 -12.33 3.18
C GLN A 41 13.84 -10.88 3.64
N ALA A 42 15.08 -10.43 3.73
CA ALA A 42 15.39 -9.07 4.15
C ALA A 42 14.81 -8.04 3.17
N HIS A 43 14.95 -8.28 1.87
CA HIS A 43 14.44 -7.41 0.82
C HIS A 43 12.92 -7.26 0.90
N TYR A 44 12.18 -8.38 0.91
CA TYR A 44 10.72 -8.34 0.89
C TYR A 44 10.14 -7.88 2.23
N LYS A 45 10.83 -8.13 3.33
CA LYS A 45 10.41 -7.63 4.64
C LYS A 45 10.49 -6.10 4.68
N GLY A 46 11.57 -5.52 4.17
CA GLY A 46 11.71 -4.08 4.05
C GLY A 46 10.68 -3.47 3.12
N LEU A 47 10.41 -4.12 1.99
CA LEU A 47 9.40 -3.69 1.03
C LEU A 47 8.01 -3.71 1.64
N GLU A 48 7.67 -4.78 2.37
CA GLU A 48 6.39 -4.92 3.05
C GLU A 48 6.18 -3.81 4.09
N TYR A 49 7.20 -3.51 4.89
CA TYR A 49 7.11 -2.40 5.85
C TYR A 49 6.90 -1.06 5.17
N GLY A 50 7.59 -0.80 4.07
CA GLY A 50 7.44 0.45 3.32
C GLY A 50 6.04 0.60 2.73
N ILE A 51 5.50 -0.47 2.17
CA ILE A 51 4.16 -0.47 1.59
C ILE A 51 3.11 -0.28 2.69
N ASP A 52 3.25 -0.97 3.80
CA ASP A 52 2.33 -0.87 4.93
C ASP A 52 2.28 0.56 5.47
N TYR A 53 3.45 1.18 5.62
CA TYR A 53 3.54 2.57 6.04
C TYR A 53 2.83 3.50 5.06
N GLY A 54 3.03 3.27 3.76
CA GLY A 54 2.35 4.03 2.70
C GLY A 54 0.84 3.87 2.74
N LEU A 55 0.35 2.66 3.02
CA LEU A 55 -1.08 2.38 3.15
C LEU A 55 -1.70 3.16 4.32
N ILE A 56 -1.03 3.20 5.45
CA ILE A 56 -1.50 3.96 6.61
C ILE A 56 -1.65 5.43 6.25
N HIS A 57 -0.68 6.00 5.55
CA HIS A 57 -0.74 7.39 5.11
C HIS A 57 -1.87 7.64 4.12
N LEU A 58 -2.05 6.75 3.15
CA LEU A 58 -3.12 6.90 2.15
C LEU A 58 -4.49 6.76 2.78
N ASP A 59 -4.68 5.82 3.70
CA ASP A 59 -5.95 5.67 4.42
C ASP A 59 -6.27 6.93 5.21
N PHE A 60 -5.28 7.54 5.85
CA PHE A 60 -5.46 8.80 6.57
C PHE A 60 -5.87 9.91 5.61
N LEU A 61 -5.19 10.04 4.46
CA LEU A 61 -5.51 11.08 3.48
C LEU A 61 -6.90 10.90 2.89
N VAL A 62 -7.31 9.67 2.62
CA VAL A 62 -8.67 9.38 2.11
C VAL A 62 -9.72 9.77 3.15
N ALA A 63 -9.49 9.40 4.41
CA ALA A 63 -10.41 9.75 5.50
C ALA A 63 -10.51 11.26 5.67
N LEU A 64 -9.38 11.96 5.64
CA LEU A 64 -9.34 13.42 5.75
C LEU A 64 -10.06 14.09 4.59
N ALA A 65 -9.84 13.62 3.36
CA ALA A 65 -10.50 14.18 2.19
C ALA A 65 -12.02 14.01 2.26
N LYS A 66 -12.49 12.85 2.71
CA LYS A 66 -13.92 12.60 2.88
C LYS A 66 -14.51 13.48 3.98
N GLN A 67 -13.78 13.70 5.08
CA GLN A 67 -14.21 14.55 6.16
C GLN A 67 -14.33 16.00 5.71
N GLU A 68 -13.44 16.46 4.84
CA GLU A 68 -13.46 17.82 4.30
C GLU A 68 -14.50 18.01 3.18
N GLY A 69 -15.22 16.95 2.82
CA GLY A 69 -16.24 17.02 1.78
C GLY A 69 -15.67 16.98 0.36
N LEU A 70 -14.46 16.55 0.21
CA LEU A 70 -13.82 16.46 -1.11
C LEU A 70 -14.19 15.19 -1.86
#